data_df87050c124a28ece0825f8f8efd3fc9
#
_entry.id   df87050c124a28ece0825f8f8efd3fc9
#
_cell.length_a   1.000
_cell.length_b   1.000
_cell.length_c   1.000
_cell.angle_alpha   90.00
_cell.angle_beta   90.00
_cell.angle_gamma   90.00
#
_symmetry.space_group_name_H-M   'P 1'
#
loop_
_entity.id
_entity.type
_entity.pdbx_description
1 polymer ?
#
loop_
_entity_poly.entity_id
_entity_poly.type
_entity_poly.pdbx_seq_one_letter_code
_entity_poly.pdbx_strand_id
1 'polypeptide(L)'
;MHADLQLLTDDGTRLAVRRYDSSGAAAQASLVIGCAMGVRQAFYAPFAEWLARQGYRVWTFDYRGSGDSRTGLSLRGFEADLHDWTRDYEAVIAAAKAAAPDAPLYLLGHSLGAQLPGLLRRPEQVDGLVCIAAGSGYWRENAPRLKRMVPYFWFVLVPLAVRLFGYFPGRRLRKVGDLPRGVILQWRRWCLHPRYSVGAEGEPARRSYAQVRFPVLALSVADDEMMTLRGTHSLVSLYARAPTAVERIDPREEQLPRIGHFGFFREQAAARLWPRLVDSLRRLPALAAVPQTTA
;
A
#
# COMPACT_ATOMS: atom_id res chain seq x y z
N MET A 1 11.20 -19.75 -1.91
CA MET A 1 12.17 -19.39 -2.98
C MET A 1 11.48 -18.37 -3.86
N HIS A 2 12.16 -17.31 -4.33
CA HIS A 2 11.59 -16.29 -5.23
C HIS A 2 12.49 -16.12 -6.45
N ALA A 3 11.93 -15.55 -7.50
CA ALA A 3 12.67 -15.06 -8.66
C ALA A 3 12.82 -13.54 -8.54
N ASP A 4 14.06 -13.04 -8.60
CA ASP A 4 14.34 -11.61 -8.75
C ASP A 4 14.15 -11.21 -10.21
N LEU A 5 13.35 -10.20 -10.46
CA LEU A 5 12.99 -9.70 -11.78
C LEU A 5 13.29 -8.20 -11.86
N GLN A 6 13.53 -7.74 -13.08
CA GLN A 6 13.53 -6.33 -13.41
C GLN A 6 12.40 -6.04 -14.39
N LEU A 7 11.50 -5.13 -14.02
CA LEU A 7 10.46 -4.64 -14.92
C LEU A 7 10.80 -3.24 -15.40
N LEU A 8 10.40 -2.93 -16.63
CA LEU A 8 10.41 -1.58 -17.17
C LEU A 8 8.99 -1.02 -17.11
N THR A 9 8.85 0.17 -16.55
CA THR A 9 7.62 0.95 -16.64
C THR A 9 7.45 1.55 -18.03
N ASP A 10 6.29 2.12 -18.33
CA ASP A 10 6.00 2.79 -19.61
C ASP A 10 6.90 3.99 -19.89
N ASP A 11 7.47 4.60 -18.87
CA ASP A 11 8.45 5.70 -18.95
C ASP A 11 9.92 5.24 -18.92
N GLY A 12 10.17 3.92 -19.01
CA GLY A 12 11.51 3.34 -19.07
C GLY A 12 12.22 3.21 -17.72
N THR A 13 11.53 3.46 -16.60
CA THR A 13 12.11 3.27 -15.27
C THR A 13 12.24 1.77 -14.93
N ARG A 14 13.39 1.38 -14.39
CA ARG A 14 13.64 0.00 -13.94
C ARG A 14 13.17 -0.19 -12.51
N LEU A 15 12.38 -1.25 -12.28
CA LEU A 15 11.89 -1.66 -10.98
C LEU A 15 12.45 -3.01 -10.59
N ALA A 16 12.92 -3.12 -9.36
CA ALA A 16 13.26 -4.39 -8.74
C ALA A 16 11.97 -5.04 -8.21
N VAL A 17 11.69 -6.23 -8.69
CA VAL A 17 10.48 -7.00 -8.38
C VAL A 17 10.87 -8.41 -7.96
N ARG A 18 10.16 -8.98 -6.99
CA ARG A 18 10.28 -10.38 -6.61
C ARG A 18 8.98 -11.11 -6.87
N ARG A 19 9.09 -12.24 -7.54
CA ARG A 19 7.97 -13.15 -7.75
C ARG A 19 8.18 -14.42 -6.94
N TYR A 20 7.19 -14.74 -6.12
CA TYR A 20 7.11 -15.95 -5.34
C TYR A 20 6.07 -16.85 -5.98
N ASP A 21 6.52 -17.93 -6.64
CA ASP A 21 5.59 -18.83 -7.31
C ASP A 21 4.92 -19.78 -6.32
N SER A 22 3.67 -20.14 -6.61
CA SER A 22 2.90 -21.08 -5.79
C SER A 22 3.57 -22.46 -5.74
N SER A 23 3.38 -23.18 -4.65
CA SER A 23 3.89 -24.53 -4.49
C SER A 23 3.13 -25.58 -5.33
N GLY A 24 2.00 -25.22 -5.96
CA GLY A 24 1.18 -26.07 -6.81
C GLY A 24 1.34 -25.76 -8.30
N ALA A 25 0.77 -26.63 -9.16
CA ALA A 25 0.85 -26.50 -10.62
C ALA A 25 0.18 -25.22 -11.16
N ALA A 26 -0.91 -24.76 -10.52
CA ALA A 26 -1.59 -23.50 -10.85
C ALA A 26 -1.79 -22.67 -9.59
N ALA A 27 -1.57 -21.36 -9.69
CA ALA A 27 -1.85 -20.44 -8.59
C ALA A 27 -3.37 -20.19 -8.46
N GLN A 28 -3.87 -20.17 -7.21
CA GLN A 28 -5.28 -19.82 -6.93
C GLN A 28 -5.60 -18.38 -7.34
N ALA A 29 -4.65 -17.47 -7.16
CA ALA A 29 -4.71 -16.08 -7.59
C ALA A 29 -3.30 -15.49 -7.64
N SER A 30 -3.15 -14.36 -8.35
CA SER A 30 -1.99 -13.48 -8.26
C SER A 30 -2.23 -12.43 -7.17
N LEU A 31 -1.22 -12.19 -6.33
CA LEU A 31 -1.25 -11.17 -5.28
C LEU A 31 -0.13 -10.16 -5.54
N VAL A 32 -0.44 -8.87 -5.55
CA VAL A 32 0.58 -7.82 -5.63
C VAL A 32 0.59 -7.04 -4.31
N ILE A 33 1.74 -7.02 -3.62
CA ILE A 33 1.91 -6.33 -2.35
C ILE A 33 2.40 -4.91 -2.60
N GLY A 34 1.55 -3.92 -2.33
CA GLY A 34 1.89 -2.50 -2.30
C GLY A 34 2.54 -2.14 -0.95
N CYS A 35 3.79 -1.72 -0.99
CA CYS A 35 4.57 -1.39 0.19
C CYS A 35 4.08 -0.12 0.90
N ALA A 36 4.27 -0.07 2.22
CA ALA A 36 4.10 1.16 2.99
C ALA A 36 5.18 2.20 2.62
N MET A 37 4.90 3.47 2.93
CA MET A 37 5.82 4.58 2.70
C MET A 37 7.21 4.30 3.26
N GLY A 38 8.21 4.27 2.38
CA GLY A 38 9.62 4.08 2.75
C GLY A 38 9.99 2.68 3.28
N VAL A 39 9.09 1.71 3.15
CA VAL A 39 9.33 0.30 3.49
C VAL A 39 9.75 -0.46 2.23
N ARG A 40 10.79 -1.28 2.33
CA ARG A 40 11.30 -2.08 1.22
C ARG A 40 10.51 -3.37 1.05
N GLN A 41 10.44 -3.89 -0.19
CA GLN A 41 9.83 -5.18 -0.51
C GLN A 41 10.36 -6.34 0.35
N ALA A 42 11.65 -6.30 0.72
CA ALA A 42 12.28 -7.32 1.54
C ALA A 42 11.61 -7.49 2.91
N PHE A 43 10.95 -6.46 3.45
CA PHE A 43 10.21 -6.55 4.70
C PHE A 43 9.03 -7.54 4.61
N TYR A 44 8.44 -7.70 3.44
CA TYR A 44 7.30 -8.57 3.19
C TYR A 44 7.70 -9.99 2.76
N ALA A 45 9.00 -10.28 2.61
CA ALA A 45 9.47 -11.56 2.07
C ALA A 45 8.96 -12.79 2.85
N PRO A 46 9.03 -12.88 4.20
CA PRO A 46 8.52 -14.03 4.94
C PRO A 46 7.01 -14.24 4.72
N PHE A 47 6.25 -13.14 4.66
CA PHE A 47 4.82 -13.16 4.40
C PHE A 47 4.49 -13.61 2.96
N ALA A 48 5.22 -13.09 1.98
CA ALA A 48 5.06 -13.49 0.57
C ALA A 48 5.41 -14.97 0.35
N GLU A 49 6.47 -15.47 0.98
CA GLU A 49 6.83 -16.89 0.96
C GLU A 49 5.76 -17.77 1.59
N TRP A 50 5.18 -17.33 2.70
CA TRP A 50 4.10 -18.07 3.32
C TRP A 50 2.86 -18.12 2.41
N LEU A 51 2.46 -17.01 1.80
CA LEU A 51 1.35 -16.97 0.84
C LEU A 51 1.61 -17.87 -0.38
N ALA A 52 2.84 -17.92 -0.86
CA ALA A 52 3.21 -18.81 -1.96
C ALA A 52 3.01 -20.30 -1.57
N ARG A 53 3.35 -20.67 -0.31
CA ARG A 53 3.04 -22.02 0.23
C ARG A 53 1.53 -22.27 0.37
N GLN A 54 0.72 -21.22 0.49
CA GLN A 54 -0.76 -21.35 0.50
C GLN A 54 -1.37 -21.44 -0.92
N GLY A 55 -0.54 -21.50 -1.96
CA GLY A 55 -1.00 -21.66 -3.35
C GLY A 55 -1.23 -20.35 -4.11
N TYR A 56 -0.74 -19.23 -3.64
CA TYR A 56 -0.81 -17.94 -4.35
C TYR A 56 0.48 -17.65 -5.11
N ARG A 57 0.39 -16.93 -6.22
CA ARG A 57 1.56 -16.30 -6.85
C ARG A 57 1.67 -14.88 -6.32
N VAL A 58 2.78 -14.56 -5.64
CA VAL A 58 2.93 -13.28 -4.95
C VAL A 58 4.00 -12.44 -5.65
N TRP A 59 3.69 -11.16 -5.82
CA TRP A 59 4.60 -10.16 -6.38
C TRP A 59 4.86 -9.09 -5.33
N THR A 60 6.12 -8.78 -5.09
CA THR A 60 6.56 -7.64 -4.29
C THR A 60 7.48 -6.77 -5.13
N PHE A 61 7.55 -5.50 -4.82
CA PHE A 61 8.40 -4.56 -5.56
C PHE A 61 8.80 -3.37 -4.69
N ASP A 62 9.89 -2.76 -5.04
CA ASP A 62 10.26 -1.46 -4.52
C ASP A 62 9.85 -0.36 -5.52
N TYR A 63 9.22 0.69 -5.02
CA TYR A 63 8.93 1.88 -5.83
C TYR A 63 10.23 2.52 -6.33
N ARG A 64 10.18 3.23 -7.49
CA ARG A 64 11.34 3.98 -8.01
C ARG A 64 11.97 4.87 -6.95
N GLY A 65 13.29 4.89 -6.90
CA GLY A 65 14.05 5.63 -5.89
C GLY A 65 14.05 5.03 -4.49
N SER A 66 13.46 3.85 -4.29
CA SER A 66 13.41 3.12 -3.03
C SER A 66 14.04 1.73 -3.17
N GLY A 67 14.51 1.17 -2.06
CA GLY A 67 14.98 -0.21 -1.97
C GLY A 67 15.96 -0.61 -3.07
N ASP A 68 15.69 -1.76 -3.67
CA ASP A 68 16.49 -2.33 -4.77
C ASP A 68 16.16 -1.68 -6.15
N SER A 69 15.05 -0.91 -6.25
CA SER A 69 14.75 -0.04 -7.41
C SER A 69 15.55 1.28 -7.39
N ARG A 70 16.33 1.50 -6.34
CA ARG A 70 17.28 2.61 -6.27
C ARG A 70 18.65 2.15 -6.78
N THR A 71 18.91 2.32 -8.04
CA THR A 71 20.11 1.86 -8.77
C THR A 71 21.40 2.61 -8.41
N GLY A 72 21.74 2.75 -7.12
CA GLY A 72 22.97 3.38 -6.66
C GLY A 72 23.02 4.91 -6.74
N LEU A 73 22.02 5.54 -7.35
CA LEU A 73 21.99 6.98 -7.56
C LEU A 73 21.61 7.74 -6.28
N SER A 74 22.19 8.94 -6.13
CA SER A 74 21.72 9.91 -5.15
C SER A 74 20.26 10.27 -5.44
N LEU A 75 19.44 10.42 -4.39
CA LEU A 75 18.08 10.97 -4.57
C LEU A 75 18.09 12.50 -4.77
N ARG A 76 19.25 13.15 -4.65
CA ARG A 76 19.39 14.56 -5.00
C ARG A 76 19.21 14.72 -6.51
N GLY A 77 18.18 15.48 -6.92
CA GLY A 77 17.84 15.66 -8.33
C GLY A 77 17.07 14.49 -8.95
N PHE A 78 16.76 13.45 -8.18
CA PHE A 78 15.89 12.37 -8.65
C PHE A 78 14.42 12.82 -8.59
N GLU A 79 13.82 12.95 -9.77
CA GLU A 79 12.44 13.40 -9.93
C GLU A 79 11.50 12.18 -9.85
N ALA A 80 10.62 12.17 -8.87
CA ALA A 80 9.53 11.21 -8.73
C ALA A 80 8.48 11.74 -7.76
N ASP A 81 7.22 11.38 -8.00
CA ASP A 81 6.09 11.69 -7.13
C ASP A 81 5.21 10.44 -6.87
N LEU A 82 4.06 10.59 -6.22
CA LEU A 82 3.17 9.47 -5.91
C LEU A 82 2.37 8.98 -7.14
N HIS A 83 2.25 9.79 -8.18
CA HIS A 83 1.68 9.32 -9.45
C HIS A 83 2.68 8.43 -10.19
N ASP A 84 3.98 8.73 -10.09
CA ASP A 84 5.03 7.84 -10.60
C ASP A 84 5.02 6.50 -9.85
N TRP A 85 4.86 6.54 -8.52
CA TRP A 85 4.74 5.32 -7.71
C TRP A 85 3.46 4.53 -8.04
N THR A 86 2.38 5.21 -8.46
CA THR A 86 1.19 4.52 -8.98
C THR A 86 1.48 3.85 -10.31
N ARG A 87 2.26 4.47 -11.22
CA ARG A 87 2.73 3.85 -12.47
C ARG A 87 3.62 2.63 -12.22
N ASP A 88 4.48 2.70 -11.20
CA ASP A 88 5.28 1.54 -10.79
C ASP A 88 4.38 0.37 -10.38
N TYR A 89 3.33 0.64 -9.59
CA TYR A 89 2.35 -0.35 -9.19
C TYR A 89 1.63 -0.95 -10.40
N GLU A 90 1.20 -0.12 -11.36
CA GLU A 90 0.56 -0.56 -12.62
C GLU A 90 1.45 -1.47 -13.46
N ALA A 91 2.75 -1.21 -13.52
CA ALA A 91 3.69 -2.05 -14.24
C ALA A 91 3.76 -3.47 -13.63
N VAL A 92 3.74 -3.56 -12.30
CA VAL A 92 3.73 -4.86 -11.60
C VAL A 92 2.38 -5.56 -11.75
N ILE A 93 1.26 -4.84 -11.69
CA ILE A 93 -0.09 -5.37 -11.96
C ILE A 93 -0.15 -5.95 -13.37
N ALA A 94 0.33 -5.22 -14.38
CA ALA A 94 0.35 -5.68 -15.77
C ALA A 94 1.21 -6.95 -15.95
N ALA A 95 2.39 -6.99 -15.32
CA ALA A 95 3.25 -8.17 -15.36
C ALA A 95 2.61 -9.39 -14.66
N ALA A 96 1.94 -9.17 -13.52
CA ALA A 96 1.24 -10.22 -12.79
C ALA A 96 0.06 -10.78 -13.61
N LYS A 97 -0.70 -9.90 -14.27
CA LYS A 97 -1.82 -10.29 -15.13
C LYS A 97 -1.34 -11.02 -16.38
N ALA A 98 -0.24 -10.57 -17.00
CA ALA A 98 0.37 -11.25 -18.15
C ALA A 98 0.90 -12.66 -17.80
N ALA A 99 1.41 -12.84 -16.58
CA ALA A 99 1.91 -14.14 -16.11
C ALA A 99 0.81 -15.16 -15.77
N ALA A 100 -0.44 -14.70 -15.54
CA ALA A 100 -1.61 -15.53 -15.26
C ALA A 100 -2.89 -14.81 -15.68
N PRO A 101 -3.19 -14.75 -17.00
CA PRO A 101 -4.31 -13.95 -17.53
C PRO A 101 -5.67 -14.35 -16.97
N ASP A 102 -5.89 -15.64 -16.75
CA ASP A 102 -7.17 -16.20 -16.31
C ASP A 102 -7.32 -16.25 -14.78
N ALA A 103 -6.23 -16.06 -14.03
CA ALA A 103 -6.27 -16.07 -12.58
C ALA A 103 -6.75 -14.72 -12.04
N PRO A 104 -7.53 -14.71 -10.92
CA PRO A 104 -7.85 -13.48 -10.21
C PRO A 104 -6.58 -12.76 -9.75
N LEU A 105 -6.62 -11.42 -9.77
CA LEU A 105 -5.52 -10.58 -9.31
C LEU A 105 -6.01 -9.69 -8.17
N TYR A 106 -5.44 -9.89 -6.99
CA TYR A 106 -5.75 -9.09 -5.80
C TYR A 106 -4.57 -8.23 -5.38
N LEU A 107 -4.86 -7.05 -4.85
CA LEU A 107 -3.88 -6.16 -4.25
C LEU A 107 -3.89 -6.31 -2.73
N LEU A 108 -2.71 -6.34 -2.12
CA LEU A 108 -2.52 -6.29 -0.68
C LEU A 108 -1.79 -4.97 -0.37
N GLY A 109 -2.54 -3.95 0.03
CA GLY A 109 -1.98 -2.64 0.29
C GLY A 109 -1.65 -2.45 1.78
N HIS A 110 -0.38 -2.28 2.12
CA HIS A 110 0.03 -1.85 3.45
C HIS A 110 0.14 -0.33 3.51
N SER A 111 -0.63 0.30 4.39
CA SER A 111 -0.54 1.76 4.62
C SER A 111 -0.69 2.54 3.29
N LEU A 112 0.38 3.23 2.80
CA LEU A 112 0.39 3.91 1.50
C LEU A 112 0.02 2.99 0.33
N GLY A 113 0.47 1.73 0.37
CA GLY A 113 0.16 0.75 -0.68
C GLY A 113 -1.32 0.48 -0.88
N ALA A 114 -2.16 0.80 0.12
CA ALA A 114 -3.62 0.76 0.01
C ALA A 114 -4.25 2.08 -0.47
N GLN A 115 -3.48 3.15 -0.52
CA GLN A 115 -3.98 4.48 -0.94
C GLN A 115 -3.79 4.70 -2.44
N LEU A 116 -2.71 4.17 -3.03
CA LEU A 116 -2.38 4.33 -4.44
C LEU A 116 -3.35 3.61 -5.41
N PRO A 117 -3.95 2.44 -5.08
CA PRO A 117 -4.86 1.75 -5.99
C PRO A 117 -6.08 2.56 -6.45
N GLY A 118 -6.49 3.57 -5.69
CA GLY A 118 -7.54 4.51 -6.11
C GLY A 118 -7.12 5.45 -7.25
N LEU A 119 -5.83 5.51 -7.60
CA LEU A 119 -5.26 6.35 -8.66
C LEU A 119 -4.88 5.56 -9.91
N LEU A 120 -5.12 4.23 -9.94
CA LEU A 120 -4.83 3.38 -11.10
C LEU A 120 -5.57 3.86 -12.35
N ARG A 121 -4.87 3.87 -13.49
CA ARG A 121 -5.45 4.20 -14.80
C ARG A 121 -6.30 3.04 -15.37
N ARG A 122 -5.99 1.81 -14.97
CA ARG A 122 -6.68 0.58 -15.40
C ARG A 122 -7.12 -0.28 -14.20
N PRO A 123 -8.06 0.22 -13.38
CA PRO A 123 -8.53 -0.50 -12.22
C PRO A 123 -9.26 -1.81 -12.55
N GLU A 124 -9.75 -1.97 -13.80
CA GLU A 124 -10.43 -3.18 -14.27
C GLU A 124 -9.53 -4.42 -14.35
N GLN A 125 -8.21 -4.27 -14.27
CA GLN A 125 -7.27 -5.39 -14.19
C GLN A 125 -7.22 -6.05 -12.81
N VAL A 126 -7.87 -5.44 -11.82
CA VAL A 126 -7.80 -5.85 -10.40
C VAL A 126 -9.15 -6.41 -9.96
N ASP A 127 -9.14 -7.57 -9.31
CA ASP A 127 -10.33 -8.27 -8.84
C ASP A 127 -10.66 -7.97 -7.36
N GLY A 128 -9.78 -7.27 -6.65
CA GLY A 128 -10.04 -6.83 -5.27
C GLY A 128 -8.81 -6.27 -4.55
N LEU A 129 -9.07 -5.55 -3.47
CA LEU A 129 -8.05 -4.92 -2.63
C LEU A 129 -8.28 -5.25 -1.16
N VAL A 130 -7.25 -5.76 -0.49
CA VAL A 130 -7.21 -5.81 0.98
C VAL A 130 -6.26 -4.72 1.48
N CYS A 131 -6.81 -3.76 2.22
CA CYS A 131 -6.04 -2.71 2.91
C CYS A 131 -5.63 -3.20 4.29
N ILE A 132 -4.34 -3.14 4.62
CA ILE A 132 -3.82 -3.59 5.92
C ILE A 132 -3.18 -2.42 6.64
N ALA A 133 -3.62 -2.13 7.86
CA ALA A 133 -3.12 -1.01 8.67
C ALA A 133 -3.09 0.31 7.88
N ALA A 134 -4.15 0.61 7.14
CA ALA A 134 -4.23 1.76 6.25
C ALA A 134 -5.30 2.76 6.67
N GLY A 135 -5.07 4.01 6.35
CA GLY A 135 -5.99 5.12 6.58
C GLY A 135 -5.77 6.25 5.60
N SER A 136 -6.57 7.29 5.65
CA SER A 136 -6.48 8.47 4.79
C SER A 136 -5.15 9.21 4.92
N GLY A 137 -4.42 9.04 6.01
CA GLY A 137 -3.20 9.81 6.27
C GLY A 137 -3.45 11.28 6.65
N TYR A 138 -4.68 11.78 6.63
CA TYR A 138 -4.99 13.13 7.09
C TYR A 138 -4.60 13.29 8.56
N TRP A 139 -3.71 14.23 8.83
CA TRP A 139 -3.01 14.31 10.12
C TRP A 139 -3.92 14.44 11.34
N ARG A 140 -5.12 15.05 11.20
CA ARG A 140 -6.08 15.16 12.32
C ARG A 140 -6.79 13.85 12.63
N GLU A 141 -6.68 12.83 11.76
CA GLU A 141 -7.25 11.51 11.95
C GLU A 141 -6.21 10.48 12.42
N ASN A 142 -4.94 10.85 12.48
CA ASN A 142 -3.87 10.01 13.00
C ASN A 142 -4.00 9.72 14.50
N ALA A 143 -3.29 8.70 14.99
CA ALA A 143 -3.21 8.39 16.41
C ALA A 143 -2.66 9.59 17.25
N PRO A 144 -3.08 9.75 18.51
CA PRO A 144 -2.79 10.96 19.30
C PRO A 144 -1.30 11.32 19.42
N ARG A 145 -0.44 10.31 19.54
CA ARG A 145 1.03 10.54 19.63
C ARG A 145 1.56 11.10 18.32
N LEU A 146 1.13 10.56 17.19
CA LEU A 146 1.56 11.03 15.88
C LEU A 146 1.06 12.44 15.60
N LYS A 147 -0.20 12.76 15.93
CA LYS A 147 -0.76 14.12 15.78
C LYS A 147 0.13 15.20 16.39
N ARG A 148 0.69 14.95 17.57
CA ARG A 148 1.55 15.93 18.27
C ARG A 148 2.86 16.18 17.56
N MET A 149 3.38 15.19 16.83
CA MET A 149 4.65 15.31 16.10
C MET A 149 4.48 15.89 14.69
N VAL A 150 3.27 15.81 14.13
CA VAL A 150 2.97 16.19 12.76
C VAL A 150 3.29 17.67 12.45
N PRO A 151 2.98 18.68 13.29
CA PRO A 151 3.34 20.07 12.99
C PRO A 151 4.84 20.24 12.80
N TYR A 152 5.65 19.69 13.71
CA TYR A 152 7.10 19.72 13.58
C TYR A 152 7.57 18.99 12.30
N PHE A 153 7.03 17.77 12.06
CA PHE A 153 7.45 16.96 10.91
C PHE A 153 7.14 17.66 9.58
N TRP A 154 5.89 18.13 9.38
CA TRP A 154 5.46 18.68 8.11
C TRP A 154 5.85 20.14 7.86
N PHE A 155 6.00 20.95 8.90
CA PHE A 155 6.26 22.38 8.73
C PHE A 155 7.71 22.78 9.00
N VAL A 156 8.49 21.94 9.69
CA VAL A 156 9.88 22.21 10.00
C VAL A 156 10.82 21.20 9.36
N LEU A 157 10.70 19.93 9.78
CA LEU A 157 11.68 18.90 9.43
C LEU A 157 11.70 18.62 7.93
N VAL A 158 10.55 18.37 7.31
CA VAL A 158 10.46 18.04 5.88
C VAL A 158 10.95 19.19 4.99
N PRO A 159 10.46 20.45 5.14
CA PRO A 159 10.96 21.56 4.32
C PRO A 159 12.46 21.79 4.46
N LEU A 160 12.98 21.76 5.70
CA LEU A 160 14.39 21.97 5.96
C LEU A 160 15.26 20.86 5.34
N ALA A 161 14.87 19.61 5.57
CA ALA A 161 15.59 18.46 5.03
C ALA A 161 15.61 18.47 3.50
N VAL A 162 14.48 18.72 2.85
CA VAL A 162 14.39 18.78 1.39
C VAL A 162 15.24 19.95 0.83
N ARG A 163 15.24 21.12 1.51
CA ARG A 163 16.07 22.25 1.11
C ARG A 163 17.56 21.94 1.19
N LEU A 164 18.01 21.27 2.26
CA LEU A 164 19.43 21.00 2.50
C LEU A 164 19.97 19.83 1.66
N PHE A 165 19.19 18.77 1.53
CA PHE A 165 19.63 17.51 0.91
C PHE A 165 19.12 17.32 -0.52
N GLY A 166 18.09 18.06 -0.95
CA GLY A 166 17.43 17.86 -2.25
C GLY A 166 16.42 16.68 -2.26
N TYR A 167 16.31 15.94 -1.16
CA TYR A 167 15.39 14.82 -0.93
C TYR A 167 15.15 14.67 0.59
N PHE A 168 14.28 13.77 1.02
CA PHE A 168 14.08 13.51 2.45
C PHE A 168 14.97 12.34 2.90
N PRO A 169 16.06 12.59 3.68
CA PRO A 169 16.99 11.55 4.14
C PRO A 169 16.45 10.82 5.39
N GLY A 170 15.32 10.13 5.22
CA GLY A 170 14.56 9.56 6.33
C GLY A 170 15.33 8.52 7.15
N ARG A 171 16.22 7.73 6.51
CA ARG A 171 17.10 6.79 7.21
C ARG A 171 18.04 7.49 8.18
N ARG A 172 18.71 8.56 7.70
CA ARG A 172 19.62 9.36 8.54
C ARG A 172 18.87 10.01 9.69
N LEU A 173 17.65 10.43 9.47
CA LEU A 173 16.78 11.07 10.45
C LEU A 173 16.00 10.08 11.34
N ARG A 174 16.19 8.77 11.15
CA ARG A 174 15.48 7.69 11.87
C ARG A 174 13.96 7.85 11.83
N LYS A 175 13.44 8.24 10.66
CA LYS A 175 12.01 8.39 10.36
C LYS A 175 11.57 7.30 9.35
N VAL A 176 10.69 7.63 8.44
CA VAL A 176 10.42 6.81 7.25
C VAL A 176 11.69 6.66 6.41
N GLY A 177 11.74 5.74 5.46
CA GLY A 177 12.88 5.57 4.57
C GLY A 177 13.28 6.86 3.82
N ASP A 178 14.40 6.82 3.06
CA ASP A 178 14.76 7.92 2.17
C ASP A 178 13.69 8.07 1.09
N LEU A 179 13.25 9.31 0.83
CA LEU A 179 12.15 9.58 -0.11
C LEU A 179 12.56 10.64 -1.13
N PRO A 180 12.22 10.46 -2.42
CA PRO A 180 12.37 11.52 -3.43
C PRO A 180 11.65 12.80 -3.01
N ARG A 181 12.17 13.94 -3.47
CA ARG A 181 11.63 15.26 -3.14
C ARG A 181 10.14 15.39 -3.49
N GLY A 182 9.75 14.97 -4.69
CA GLY A 182 8.36 15.06 -5.15
C GLY A 182 7.43 14.19 -4.31
N VAL A 183 7.84 12.94 -4.00
CA VAL A 183 7.07 12.00 -3.17
C VAL A 183 6.76 12.59 -1.78
N ILE A 184 7.77 13.05 -1.05
CA ILE A 184 7.56 13.56 0.32
C ILE A 184 6.74 14.86 0.34
N LEU A 185 6.94 15.75 -0.65
CA LEU A 185 6.19 17.01 -0.73
C LEU A 185 4.74 16.79 -1.17
N GLN A 186 4.47 15.86 -2.09
CA GLN A 186 3.13 15.48 -2.48
C GLN A 186 2.39 14.79 -1.32
N TRP A 187 3.05 13.84 -0.66
CA TRP A 187 2.48 13.20 0.53
C TRP A 187 2.16 14.21 1.64
N ARG A 188 3.03 15.20 1.86
CA ARG A 188 2.76 16.32 2.76
C ARG A 188 1.45 17.05 2.39
N ARG A 189 1.25 17.39 1.10
CA ARG A 189 0.02 18.05 0.64
C ARG A 189 -1.21 17.19 0.95
N TRP A 190 -1.14 15.88 0.70
CA TRP A 190 -2.23 14.96 1.00
C TRP A 190 -2.53 14.90 2.50
N CYS A 191 -1.50 14.70 3.32
CA CYS A 191 -1.66 14.59 4.77
C CYS A 191 -2.18 15.87 5.45
N LEU A 192 -1.97 17.02 4.84
CA LEU A 192 -2.47 18.30 5.35
C LEU A 192 -3.89 18.63 4.87
N HIS A 193 -4.40 17.96 3.83
CA HIS A 193 -5.73 18.24 3.28
C HIS A 193 -6.81 17.37 3.94
N PRO A 194 -7.96 17.94 4.39
CA PRO A 194 -9.02 17.19 5.08
C PRO A 194 -9.60 16.02 4.27
N ARG A 195 -9.65 16.12 2.95
CA ARG A 195 -10.09 15.06 2.04
C ARG A 195 -8.92 14.27 1.44
N TYR A 196 -7.77 14.28 2.09
CA TYR A 196 -6.56 13.57 1.70
C TYR A 196 -6.20 13.75 0.20
N SER A 197 -5.83 12.66 -0.51
CA SER A 197 -5.41 12.68 -1.91
C SER A 197 -6.44 13.32 -2.84
N VAL A 198 -7.71 12.94 -2.74
CA VAL A 198 -8.78 13.46 -3.60
C VAL A 198 -9.08 14.94 -3.38
N GLY A 199 -8.73 15.47 -2.22
CA GLY A 199 -8.82 16.89 -1.95
C GLY A 199 -7.60 17.67 -2.42
N ALA A 200 -6.41 17.11 -2.21
CA ALA A 200 -5.14 17.73 -2.57
C ALA A 200 -4.88 17.74 -4.09
N GLU A 201 -5.28 16.68 -4.80
CA GLU A 201 -5.12 16.53 -6.26
C GLU A 201 -6.40 16.95 -7.04
N GLY A 202 -7.50 17.17 -6.34
CA GLY A 202 -8.73 17.69 -6.92
C GLY A 202 -9.52 16.69 -7.78
N GLU A 203 -10.15 17.19 -8.84
CA GLU A 203 -11.08 16.43 -9.68
C GLU A 203 -10.43 15.21 -10.36
N PRO A 204 -9.19 15.26 -10.89
CA PRO A 204 -8.58 14.07 -11.48
C PRO A 204 -8.53 12.88 -10.53
N ALA A 205 -8.06 13.08 -9.30
CA ALA A 205 -8.00 12.01 -8.30
C ALA A 205 -9.40 11.52 -7.90
N ARG A 206 -10.37 12.42 -7.74
CA ARG A 206 -11.77 12.02 -7.46
C ARG A 206 -12.33 11.11 -8.55
N ARG A 207 -12.10 11.43 -9.82
CA ARG A 207 -12.54 10.60 -10.96
C ARG A 207 -11.87 9.24 -10.95
N SER A 208 -10.56 9.18 -10.70
CA SER A 208 -9.82 7.92 -10.63
C SER A 208 -10.38 7.01 -9.54
N TYR A 209 -10.52 7.50 -8.29
CA TYR A 209 -11.12 6.73 -7.21
C TYR A 209 -12.57 6.30 -7.53
N ALA A 210 -13.34 7.16 -8.21
CA ALA A 210 -14.70 6.85 -8.63
C ALA A 210 -14.80 5.83 -9.78
N GLN A 211 -13.70 5.50 -10.46
CA GLN A 211 -13.65 4.43 -11.46
C GLN A 211 -13.47 3.04 -10.85
N VAL A 212 -12.95 2.95 -9.64
CA VAL A 212 -12.76 1.68 -8.95
C VAL A 212 -14.10 0.99 -8.70
N ARG A 213 -14.17 -0.29 -9.09
CA ARG A 213 -15.34 -1.16 -8.94
C ARG A 213 -15.02 -2.45 -8.18
N PHE A 214 -13.75 -2.81 -8.09
CA PHE A 214 -13.35 -3.99 -7.36
C PHE A 214 -13.63 -3.82 -5.85
N PRO A 215 -13.97 -4.91 -5.14
CA PRO A 215 -14.24 -4.86 -3.70
C PRO A 215 -13.02 -4.43 -2.91
N VAL A 216 -13.23 -3.64 -1.86
CA VAL A 216 -12.19 -3.14 -0.95
C VAL A 216 -12.51 -3.58 0.48
N LEU A 217 -11.68 -4.43 1.04
CA LEU A 217 -11.77 -4.87 2.43
C LEU A 217 -10.62 -4.25 3.23
N ALA A 218 -10.91 -3.49 4.28
CA ALA A 218 -9.91 -2.87 5.12
C ALA A 218 -9.80 -3.57 6.48
N LEU A 219 -8.60 -4.05 6.79
CA LEU A 219 -8.21 -4.62 8.08
C LEU A 219 -7.56 -3.52 8.93
N SER A 220 -8.33 -2.95 9.86
CA SER A 220 -7.87 -1.89 10.77
C SER A 220 -7.38 -2.50 12.08
N VAL A 221 -6.17 -2.17 12.50
CA VAL A 221 -5.54 -2.70 13.71
C VAL A 221 -5.83 -1.81 14.91
N ALA A 222 -6.26 -2.41 16.03
CA ALA A 222 -6.76 -1.64 17.18
C ALA A 222 -5.67 -0.85 17.92
N ASP A 223 -4.47 -1.38 17.96
CA ASP A 223 -3.30 -0.77 18.61
C ASP A 223 -2.32 -0.12 17.64
N ASP A 224 -2.78 0.21 16.41
CA ASP A 224 -1.97 0.91 15.42
C ASP A 224 -1.61 2.31 15.93
N GLU A 225 -0.32 2.56 16.09
CA GLU A 225 0.21 3.83 16.59
C GLU A 225 0.21 4.96 15.54
N MET A 226 -0.15 4.66 14.29
CA MET A 226 -0.22 5.62 13.20
C MET A 226 -1.65 5.84 12.73
N MET A 227 -2.35 4.77 12.33
CA MET A 227 -3.67 4.82 11.71
C MET A 227 -4.79 4.51 12.71
N THR A 228 -5.83 5.30 12.69
CA THR A 228 -7.03 5.07 13.51
C THR A 228 -8.13 4.43 12.69
N LEU A 229 -9.13 3.84 13.35
CA LEU A 229 -10.33 3.34 12.68
C LEU A 229 -11.02 4.45 11.87
N ARG A 230 -11.05 5.69 12.40
CA ARG A 230 -11.58 6.86 11.69
C ARG A 230 -10.82 7.11 10.38
N GLY A 231 -9.47 7.11 10.44
CA GLY A 231 -8.66 7.26 9.24
C GLY A 231 -8.88 6.13 8.23
N THR A 232 -9.10 4.89 8.70
CA THR A 232 -9.46 3.76 7.82
C THR A 232 -10.79 4.01 7.12
N HIS A 233 -11.85 4.41 7.84
CA HIS A 233 -13.14 4.76 7.22
C HIS A 233 -13.01 5.92 6.24
N SER A 234 -12.22 6.94 6.57
CA SER A 234 -11.96 8.06 5.65
C SER A 234 -11.26 7.62 4.37
N LEU A 235 -10.31 6.67 4.42
CA LEU A 235 -9.71 6.10 3.22
C LEU A 235 -10.73 5.30 2.40
N VAL A 236 -11.46 4.39 3.03
CA VAL A 236 -12.42 3.52 2.36
C VAL A 236 -13.53 4.33 1.69
N SER A 237 -13.97 5.44 2.30
CA SER A 237 -14.98 6.32 1.72
C SER A 237 -14.55 7.01 0.41
N LEU A 238 -13.25 7.05 0.10
CA LEU A 238 -12.76 7.56 -1.18
C LEU A 238 -13.14 6.64 -2.35
N TYR A 239 -13.30 5.34 -2.10
CA TYR A 239 -13.72 4.33 -3.06
C TYR A 239 -15.25 4.32 -3.22
N ALA A 240 -15.82 5.48 -3.55
CA ALA A 240 -17.25 5.77 -3.48
C ALA A 240 -18.15 4.84 -4.32
N ARG A 241 -17.59 4.11 -5.30
CA ARG A 241 -18.33 3.22 -6.20
C ARG A 241 -17.87 1.75 -6.11
N ALA A 242 -17.03 1.44 -5.14
CA ALA A 242 -16.59 0.08 -4.86
C ALA A 242 -17.40 -0.52 -3.71
N PRO A 243 -17.70 -1.81 -3.72
CA PRO A 243 -18.16 -2.51 -2.52
C PRO A 243 -17.08 -2.44 -1.45
N THR A 244 -17.42 -2.00 -0.24
CA THR A 244 -16.42 -1.78 0.80
C THR A 244 -16.82 -2.42 2.12
N ALA A 245 -15.84 -2.95 2.85
CA ALA A 245 -16.02 -3.41 4.23
C ALA A 245 -14.80 -3.02 5.08
N VAL A 246 -15.03 -2.81 6.37
CA VAL A 246 -13.98 -2.53 7.35
C VAL A 246 -14.09 -3.53 8.50
N GLU A 247 -12.99 -4.20 8.80
CA GLU A 247 -12.88 -5.11 9.93
C GLU A 247 -11.85 -4.58 10.91
N ARG A 248 -12.17 -4.72 12.20
CA ARG A 248 -11.26 -4.36 13.28
C ARG A 248 -10.53 -5.59 13.77
N ILE A 249 -9.21 -5.52 13.91
CA ILE A 249 -8.37 -6.56 14.50
C ILE A 249 -7.90 -6.05 15.86
N ASP A 250 -8.37 -6.69 16.95
CA ASP A 250 -7.87 -6.42 18.30
C ASP A 250 -6.78 -7.45 18.64
N PRO A 251 -5.56 -7.03 19.02
CA PRO A 251 -4.51 -7.94 19.40
C PRO A 251 -4.91 -8.88 20.56
N ARG A 252 -5.82 -8.44 21.44
CA ARG A 252 -6.30 -9.27 22.56
C ARG A 252 -7.13 -10.45 22.07
N GLU A 253 -8.02 -10.24 21.09
CA GLU A 253 -8.82 -11.29 20.46
C GLU A 253 -7.94 -12.29 19.72
N GLU A 254 -6.87 -11.82 19.12
CA GLU A 254 -5.86 -12.63 18.42
C GLU A 254 -4.82 -13.26 19.37
N GLN A 255 -4.94 -13.06 20.68
CA GLN A 255 -3.99 -13.56 21.69
C GLN A 255 -2.54 -13.09 21.40
N LEU A 256 -2.38 -11.87 20.88
CA LEU A 256 -1.11 -11.23 20.61
C LEU A 256 -0.85 -10.10 21.61
N PRO A 257 0.37 -9.92 22.11
CA PRO A 257 0.70 -8.83 23.01
C PRO A 257 0.58 -7.46 22.33
N ARG A 258 0.85 -7.43 21.03
CA ARG A 258 0.80 -6.24 20.19
C ARG A 258 0.80 -6.62 18.71
N ILE A 259 0.10 -5.81 17.88
CA ILE A 259 0.20 -5.84 16.41
C ILE A 259 0.85 -4.54 15.94
N GLY A 260 0.24 -3.38 16.21
CA GLY A 260 0.70 -2.08 15.75
C GLY A 260 0.68 -1.96 14.22
N HIS A 261 1.31 -0.89 13.69
CA HIS A 261 1.29 -0.58 12.26
C HIS A 261 1.98 -1.62 11.36
N PHE A 262 3.01 -2.30 11.86
CA PHE A 262 3.86 -3.19 11.07
C PHE A 262 3.72 -4.68 11.42
N GLY A 263 3.09 -4.99 12.55
CA GLY A 263 3.13 -6.34 13.13
C GLY A 263 2.38 -7.38 12.32
N PHE A 264 1.38 -6.98 11.52
CA PHE A 264 0.64 -7.90 10.67
C PHE A 264 1.57 -8.74 9.76
N PHE A 265 2.63 -8.13 9.25
CA PHE A 265 3.57 -8.76 8.31
C PHE A 265 4.75 -9.47 8.97
N ARG A 266 4.84 -9.43 10.30
CA ARG A 266 5.92 -10.06 11.05
C ARG A 266 5.62 -11.52 11.37
N GLU A 267 6.65 -12.35 11.39
CA GLU A 267 6.54 -13.79 11.68
C GLU A 267 5.91 -14.10 13.04
N GLN A 268 6.08 -13.20 14.03
CA GLN A 268 5.45 -13.35 15.34
C GLN A 268 3.91 -13.38 15.29
N ALA A 269 3.34 -12.76 14.26
CA ALA A 269 1.89 -12.74 14.05
C ALA A 269 1.41 -13.79 13.04
N ALA A 270 2.33 -14.52 12.41
CA ALA A 270 2.04 -15.41 11.28
C ALA A 270 0.94 -16.42 11.58
N ALA A 271 1.02 -17.11 12.72
CA ALA A 271 0.07 -18.17 13.07
C ALA A 271 -1.37 -17.66 13.27
N ARG A 272 -1.55 -16.39 13.63
CA ARG A 272 -2.85 -15.78 13.95
C ARG A 272 -3.39 -14.92 12.81
N LEU A 273 -2.56 -14.05 12.22
CA LEU A 273 -3.04 -13.03 11.29
C LEU A 273 -2.95 -13.44 9.82
N TRP A 274 -1.97 -14.26 9.43
CA TRP A 274 -1.82 -14.59 8.02
C TRP A 274 -2.94 -15.50 7.48
N PRO A 275 -3.45 -16.51 8.22
CA PRO A 275 -4.65 -17.25 7.81
C PRO A 275 -5.87 -16.34 7.65
N ARG A 276 -6.04 -15.33 8.52
CA ARG A 276 -7.13 -14.35 8.43
C ARG A 276 -7.13 -13.60 7.11
N LEU A 277 -5.94 -13.30 6.56
CA LEU A 277 -5.87 -12.70 5.23
C LEU A 277 -6.40 -13.64 4.13
N VAL A 278 -6.04 -14.92 4.19
CA VAL A 278 -6.55 -15.91 3.21
C VAL A 278 -8.07 -15.98 3.26
N ASP A 279 -8.65 -15.95 4.45
CA ASP A 279 -10.11 -15.89 4.62
C ASP A 279 -10.70 -14.57 4.10
N SER A 280 -9.98 -13.45 4.26
CA SER A 280 -10.37 -12.15 3.70
C SER A 280 -10.37 -12.18 2.17
N LEU A 281 -9.35 -12.77 1.54
CA LEU A 281 -9.28 -12.91 0.08
C LEU A 281 -10.44 -13.76 -0.47
N ARG A 282 -10.80 -14.85 0.22
CA ARG A 282 -11.93 -15.70 -0.17
C ARG A 282 -13.28 -14.99 -0.11
N ARG A 283 -13.41 -13.96 0.73
CA ARG A 283 -14.65 -13.18 0.90
C ARG A 283 -14.79 -12.02 -0.10
N LEU A 284 -13.71 -11.60 -0.76
CA LEU A 284 -13.76 -10.50 -1.73
C LEU A 284 -14.78 -10.71 -2.86
N PRO A 285 -14.89 -11.89 -3.50
CA PRO A 285 -15.92 -12.13 -4.51
C PRO A 285 -17.35 -12.00 -3.98
N ALA A 286 -17.60 -12.46 -2.75
CA ALA A 286 -18.92 -12.34 -2.13
C ALA A 286 -19.24 -10.87 -1.78
N LEU A 287 -18.25 -10.09 -1.36
CA LEU A 287 -18.41 -8.65 -1.13
C LEU A 287 -18.76 -7.91 -2.43
N ALA A 288 -18.19 -8.32 -3.56
CA ALA A 288 -18.52 -7.76 -4.88
C ALA A 288 -19.96 -8.04 -5.30
N ALA A 289 -20.54 -9.17 -4.88
CA ALA A 289 -21.89 -9.57 -5.25
C ALA A 289 -23.01 -8.86 -4.45
N VAL A 290 -22.67 -8.11 -3.39
CA VAL A 290 -23.67 -7.35 -2.60
C VAL A 290 -24.12 -6.13 -3.40
N PRO A 291 -25.44 -6.00 -3.73
CA PRO A 291 -25.94 -4.83 -4.41
C PRO A 291 -25.65 -3.57 -3.60
N GLN A 292 -25.04 -2.56 -4.24
CA GLN A 292 -24.89 -1.25 -3.60
C GLN A 292 -26.29 -0.61 -3.52
N THR A 293 -26.80 -0.47 -2.30
CA THR A 293 -27.96 0.39 -2.05
C THR A 293 -27.53 1.82 -2.37
N THR A 294 -27.97 2.33 -3.52
CA THR A 294 -27.81 3.74 -3.86
C THR A 294 -28.55 4.57 -2.81
N ALA A 295 -27.81 5.26 -1.95
CA ALA A 295 -28.34 6.29 -1.06
C ALA A 295 -28.41 7.61 -1.78
#